data_ef02efa7c5ba8d9790c224059d963108
#
_entry.id   ef02efa7c5ba8d9790c224059d963108
#
_cell.length_a   1.000
_cell.length_b   1.000
_cell.length_c   1.000
_cell.angle_alpha   90.00
_cell.angle_beta   90.00
_cell.angle_gamma   90.00
#
_symmetry.space_group_name_H-M   'P 1'
#
loop_
_entity.id
_entity.type
_entity.pdbx_description
1 polymer ?
#
loop_
_entity_poly.entity_id
_entity_poly.type
_entity_poly.pdbx_seq_one_letter_code
_entity_poly.pdbx_strand_id
1 'polypeptide(L)'
;MTLEEKINRLREATEKYRKNTNAEPQNSFEAEAKKVAKHEAEKNKQLADWLEELKRYRDLEEQGRLLVLPCKVGDTVYEILEETVPNHYFYISEHKVQDVSVKAIKYADEWEQYDYENLYFTREEAEAALEKRRKDNGF
;
A
#
# COMPACT_ATOMS: atom_id res chain seq x y z
N MET A 1 5.34 19.46 -17.57
CA MET A 1 5.99 18.20 -17.96
C MET A 1 5.14 17.03 -17.49
N THR A 2 4.79 16.14 -18.39
CA THR A 2 4.04 14.92 -18.06
C THR A 2 4.95 13.87 -17.42
N LEU A 3 4.35 12.88 -16.77
CA LEU A 3 5.08 11.76 -16.18
C LEU A 3 5.85 10.97 -17.25
N GLU A 4 5.24 10.77 -18.41
CA GLU A 4 5.86 10.09 -19.55
C GLU A 4 7.08 10.86 -20.10
N GLU A 5 6.97 12.17 -20.26
CA GLU A 5 8.11 13.02 -20.65
C GLU A 5 9.25 12.93 -19.64
N LYS A 6 8.94 12.89 -18.36
CA LYS A 6 9.94 12.74 -17.29
C LYS A 6 10.65 11.39 -17.39
N ILE A 7 9.92 10.32 -17.57
CA ILE A 7 10.47 8.97 -17.75
C ILE A 7 11.42 8.93 -18.96
N ASN A 8 10.98 9.46 -20.10
CA ASN A 8 11.77 9.48 -21.34
C ASN A 8 13.07 10.28 -21.16
N ARG A 9 13.03 11.44 -20.53
CA ARG A 9 14.24 12.23 -20.24
C ARG A 9 15.24 11.49 -19.37
N LEU A 10 14.77 10.78 -18.36
CA LEU A 10 15.64 10.01 -17.47
C LEU A 10 16.29 8.82 -18.21
N ARG A 11 15.55 8.16 -19.10
CA ARG A 11 16.06 7.05 -19.90
C ARG A 11 17.08 7.54 -20.95
N GLU A 12 16.81 8.66 -21.60
CA GLU A 12 17.74 9.29 -22.53
C GLU A 12 19.05 9.70 -21.86
N ALA A 13 18.98 10.29 -20.65
CA ALA A 13 20.16 10.65 -19.88
C ALA A 13 21.00 9.42 -19.49
N THR A 14 20.36 8.33 -19.10
CA THR A 14 21.03 7.06 -18.79
C THR A 14 21.72 6.47 -20.02
N GLU A 15 21.05 6.46 -21.16
CA GLU A 15 21.61 5.94 -22.42
C GLU A 15 22.79 6.80 -22.94
N LYS A 16 22.66 8.13 -22.83
CA LYS A 16 23.74 9.06 -23.18
C LYS A 16 24.99 8.82 -22.33
N TYR A 17 24.81 8.61 -21.02
CA TYR A 17 25.89 8.24 -20.13
C TYR A 17 26.58 6.94 -20.61
N ARG A 18 25.79 5.89 -20.87
CA ARG A 18 26.30 4.58 -21.30
C ARG A 18 27.14 4.69 -22.58
N LYS A 19 26.74 5.50 -23.54
CA LYS A 19 27.48 5.74 -24.78
C LYS A 19 28.79 6.49 -24.56
N ASN A 20 28.81 7.45 -23.65
CA ASN A 20 29.96 8.32 -23.42
C ASN A 20 31.02 7.74 -22.47
N THR A 21 30.76 6.63 -21.80
CA THR A 21 31.62 6.06 -20.75
C THR A 21 32.31 4.73 -21.14
N ASN A 22 32.31 4.38 -22.41
CA ASN A 22 33.00 3.16 -22.91
C ASN A 22 34.53 3.29 -22.98
N ALA A 23 35.09 4.50 -22.81
CA ALA A 23 36.52 4.74 -22.82
C ALA A 23 37.16 4.50 -21.44
N GLU A 24 38.35 3.90 -21.40
CA GLU A 24 39.13 3.75 -20.18
C GLU A 24 39.55 5.13 -19.63
N PRO A 25 39.48 5.37 -18.29
CA PRO A 25 39.93 6.61 -17.70
C PRO A 25 41.45 6.73 -17.78
N GLN A 26 41.96 7.93 -18.19
CA GLN A 26 43.38 8.18 -18.39
C GLN A 26 44.07 8.69 -17.10
N ASN A 27 43.33 9.12 -16.07
CA ASN A 27 43.87 9.60 -14.81
C ASN A 27 42.85 9.42 -13.67
N SER A 28 43.25 9.73 -12.43
CA SER A 28 42.40 9.57 -11.25
C SER A 28 41.20 10.52 -11.24
N PHE A 29 41.33 11.72 -11.82
CA PHE A 29 40.24 12.66 -11.97
C PHE A 29 39.12 12.12 -12.89
N GLU A 30 39.52 11.59 -14.06
CA GLU A 30 38.57 10.94 -15.00
C GLU A 30 37.90 9.71 -14.36
N ALA A 31 38.64 8.93 -13.59
CA ALA A 31 38.11 7.76 -12.89
C ALA A 31 37.04 8.16 -11.84
N GLU A 32 37.30 9.23 -11.07
CA GLU A 32 36.32 9.75 -10.13
C GLU A 32 35.07 10.34 -10.81
N ALA A 33 35.27 11.12 -11.88
CA ALA A 33 34.17 11.67 -12.67
C ALA A 33 33.33 10.55 -13.29
N LYS A 34 33.95 9.47 -13.76
CA LYS A 34 33.24 8.28 -14.28
C LYS A 34 32.41 7.58 -13.21
N LYS A 35 32.93 7.44 -11.98
CA LYS A 35 32.18 6.85 -10.85
C LYS A 35 30.96 7.69 -10.49
N VAL A 36 31.11 9.01 -10.41
CA VAL A 36 30.00 9.93 -10.12
C VAL A 36 28.93 9.87 -11.21
N ALA A 37 29.34 9.90 -12.48
CA ALA A 37 28.42 9.80 -13.61
C ALA A 37 27.69 8.46 -13.65
N LYS A 38 28.36 7.35 -13.34
CA LYS A 38 27.77 6.02 -13.22
C LYS A 38 26.72 5.98 -12.11
N HIS A 39 27.03 6.55 -10.96
CA HIS A 39 26.11 6.63 -9.83
C HIS A 39 24.85 7.45 -10.19
N GLU A 40 25.00 8.60 -10.84
CA GLU A 40 23.89 9.41 -11.32
C GLU A 40 23.04 8.66 -12.36
N ALA A 41 23.65 7.94 -13.28
CA ALA A 41 22.94 7.14 -14.27
C ALA A 41 22.11 6.02 -13.62
N GLU A 42 22.65 5.33 -12.61
CA GLU A 42 21.93 4.30 -11.84
C GLU A 42 20.75 4.89 -11.08
N LYS A 43 20.92 6.06 -10.45
CA LYS A 43 19.82 6.79 -9.78
C LYS A 43 18.73 7.19 -10.77
N ASN A 44 19.09 7.72 -11.94
CA ASN A 44 18.13 8.10 -12.97
C ASN A 44 17.36 6.91 -13.51
N LYS A 45 18.04 5.77 -13.70
CA LYS A 45 17.38 4.52 -14.11
C LYS A 45 16.37 4.05 -13.07
N GLN A 46 16.76 4.02 -11.80
CA GLN A 46 15.87 3.64 -10.70
C GLN A 46 14.67 4.57 -10.59
N LEU A 47 14.90 5.88 -10.71
CA LEU A 47 13.81 6.86 -10.69
C LEU A 47 12.85 6.67 -11.86
N ALA A 48 13.38 6.39 -13.06
CA ALA A 48 12.57 6.10 -14.24
C ALA A 48 11.70 4.85 -14.02
N ASP A 49 12.26 3.79 -13.45
CA ASP A 49 11.53 2.55 -13.15
C ASP A 49 10.39 2.79 -12.14
N TRP A 50 10.64 3.55 -11.08
CA TRP A 50 9.61 3.93 -10.11
C TRP A 50 8.50 4.79 -10.73
N LEU A 51 8.87 5.73 -11.61
CA LEU A 51 7.89 6.57 -12.30
C LEU A 51 7.03 5.76 -13.29
N GLU A 52 7.61 4.75 -13.95
CA GLU A 52 6.83 3.82 -14.79
C GLU A 52 5.84 3.01 -13.97
N GLU A 53 6.24 2.53 -12.80
CA GLU A 53 5.37 1.82 -11.87
C GLU A 53 4.24 2.74 -11.40
N LEU A 54 4.55 3.97 -11.02
CA LEU A 54 3.54 4.98 -10.64
C LEU A 54 2.56 5.26 -11.77
N LYS A 55 3.08 5.40 -13.00
CA LYS A 55 2.24 5.60 -14.20
C LYS A 55 1.27 4.45 -14.39
N ARG A 56 1.75 3.21 -14.23
CA ARG A 56 0.91 2.01 -14.33
C ARG A 56 -0.23 2.02 -13.30
N TYR A 57 0.06 2.37 -12.05
CA TYR A 57 -0.97 2.47 -11.01
C TYR A 57 -1.99 3.57 -11.31
N ARG A 58 -1.55 4.74 -11.78
CA ARG A 58 -2.45 5.82 -12.19
C ARG A 58 -3.35 5.42 -13.36
N ASP A 59 -2.80 4.75 -14.35
CA ASP A 59 -3.57 4.27 -15.51
C ASP A 59 -4.63 3.25 -15.06
N LEU A 60 -4.30 2.36 -14.13
CA LEU A 60 -5.26 1.40 -13.55
C LEU A 60 -6.35 2.10 -12.75
N GLU A 61 -6.00 3.14 -11.98
CA GLU A 61 -6.96 3.95 -11.23
C GLU A 61 -7.95 4.68 -12.15
N GLU A 62 -7.44 5.34 -13.21
CA GLU A 62 -8.27 6.02 -14.21
C GLU A 62 -9.21 5.07 -14.95
N GLN A 63 -8.79 3.81 -15.16
CA GLN A 63 -9.61 2.76 -15.75
C GLN A 63 -10.61 2.14 -14.76
N GLY A 64 -10.61 2.55 -13.50
CA GLY A 64 -11.42 1.92 -12.45
C GLY A 64 -11.02 0.49 -12.12
N ARG A 65 -9.78 0.10 -12.43
CA ARG A 65 -9.25 -1.26 -12.21
C ARG A 65 -8.33 -1.38 -10.99
N LEU A 66 -7.95 -0.25 -10.38
CA LEU A 66 -7.17 -0.25 -9.16
C LEU A 66 -8.12 -0.32 -7.97
N LEU A 67 -7.89 -1.32 -7.12
CA LEU A 67 -8.67 -1.53 -5.92
C LEU A 67 -7.74 -1.53 -4.70
N VAL A 68 -8.08 -0.71 -3.71
CA VAL A 68 -7.41 -0.72 -2.41
C VAL A 68 -8.31 -1.48 -1.43
N LEU A 69 -7.84 -2.63 -0.98
CA LEU A 69 -8.56 -3.44 0.00
C LEU A 69 -8.27 -2.94 1.42
N PRO A 70 -9.25 -2.99 2.34
CA PRO A 70 -9.07 -2.52 3.71
C PRO A 70 -8.17 -3.44 4.55
N CYS A 71 -7.97 -4.67 4.11
CA CYS A 71 -7.13 -5.67 4.79
C CYS A 71 -6.66 -6.74 3.81
N LYS A 72 -5.79 -7.62 4.29
CA LYS A 72 -5.30 -8.80 3.57
C LYS A 72 -5.49 -10.06 4.39
N VAL A 73 -5.36 -11.22 3.76
CA VAL A 73 -5.38 -12.53 4.44
C VAL A 73 -4.29 -12.55 5.52
N GLY A 74 -4.65 -12.99 6.71
CA GLY A 74 -3.78 -13.04 7.89
C GLY A 74 -3.84 -11.82 8.79
N ASP A 75 -4.42 -10.70 8.33
CA ASP A 75 -4.66 -9.54 9.19
C ASP A 75 -5.66 -9.88 10.30
N THR A 76 -5.65 -9.12 11.37
CA THR A 76 -6.63 -9.22 12.43
C THR A 76 -7.73 -8.19 12.23
N VAL A 77 -8.98 -8.62 12.30
CA VAL A 77 -10.15 -7.76 12.32
C VAL A 77 -10.87 -7.89 13.66
N TYR A 78 -11.66 -6.90 13.99
CA TYR A 78 -12.29 -6.76 15.30
C TYR A 78 -13.79 -6.64 15.09
N GLU A 79 -14.55 -7.48 15.79
CA GLU A 79 -16.00 -7.49 15.73
C GLU A 79 -16.59 -7.18 17.11
N ILE A 80 -17.53 -6.27 17.17
CA ILE A 80 -18.27 -6.02 18.40
C ILE A 80 -19.43 -6.99 18.45
N LEU A 81 -19.43 -7.81 19.49
CA LEU A 81 -20.48 -8.79 19.77
C LEU A 81 -21.29 -8.37 20.99
N GLU A 82 -22.52 -8.82 21.02
CA GLU A 82 -23.47 -8.57 22.09
C GLU A 82 -23.84 -9.89 22.76
N GLU A 83 -23.75 -9.94 24.08
CA GLU A 83 -24.22 -11.05 24.89
C GLU A 83 -25.34 -10.55 25.78
N THR A 84 -26.45 -11.28 25.83
CA THR A 84 -27.64 -10.86 26.59
C THR A 84 -27.95 -11.75 27.78
N VAL A 85 -27.33 -12.93 27.87
CA VAL A 85 -27.59 -13.91 28.93
C VAL A 85 -26.25 -14.40 29.50
N PRO A 86 -26.05 -14.43 30.82
CA PRO A 86 -26.96 -14.02 31.91
C PRO A 86 -27.05 -12.50 32.11
N ASN A 87 -26.10 -11.72 31.58
CA ASN A 87 -26.10 -10.27 31.67
C ASN A 87 -25.90 -9.65 30.27
N HIS A 88 -26.45 -8.47 30.05
CA HIS A 88 -26.31 -7.73 28.83
C HIS A 88 -24.99 -6.97 28.83
N TYR A 89 -24.09 -7.28 27.86
CA TYR A 89 -22.82 -6.57 27.65
C TYR A 89 -22.34 -6.68 26.22
N PHE A 90 -21.48 -5.76 25.84
CA PHE A 90 -20.77 -5.76 24.55
C PHE A 90 -19.30 -6.07 24.76
N TYR A 91 -18.71 -6.77 23.83
CA TYR A 91 -17.29 -7.09 23.85
C TYR A 91 -16.70 -7.14 22.45
N ILE A 92 -15.37 -7.04 22.36
CA ILE A 92 -14.63 -7.15 21.09
C ILE A 92 -14.14 -8.59 20.96
N SER A 93 -14.42 -9.18 19.79
CA SER A 93 -13.86 -10.46 19.37
C SER A 93 -12.84 -10.22 18.26
N GLU A 94 -11.67 -10.83 18.37
CA GLU A 94 -10.60 -10.75 17.38
C GLU A 94 -10.67 -11.95 16.43
N HIS A 95 -10.58 -11.69 15.13
CA HIS A 95 -10.60 -12.73 14.11
C HIS A 95 -9.47 -12.54 13.12
N LYS A 96 -8.91 -13.65 12.63
CA LYS A 96 -7.96 -13.62 11.52
C LYS A 96 -8.69 -13.68 10.19
N VAL A 97 -8.31 -12.80 9.28
CA VAL A 97 -8.84 -12.79 7.91
C VAL A 97 -8.40 -14.05 7.18
N GLN A 98 -9.34 -14.85 6.73
CA GLN A 98 -9.11 -16.13 6.04
C GLN A 98 -9.08 -15.96 4.53
N ASP A 99 -9.88 -15.03 4.00
CA ASP A 99 -9.96 -14.72 2.58
C ASP A 99 -10.50 -13.31 2.38
N VAL A 100 -10.25 -12.73 1.21
CA VAL A 100 -10.70 -11.38 0.84
C VAL A 100 -11.31 -11.38 -0.56
N SER A 101 -12.35 -10.59 -0.73
CA SER A 101 -12.96 -10.30 -2.03
C SER A 101 -13.15 -8.80 -2.23
N VAL A 102 -13.67 -8.40 -3.38
CA VAL A 102 -13.96 -6.99 -3.69
C VAL A 102 -14.93 -6.34 -2.69
N LYS A 103 -15.87 -7.11 -2.15
CA LYS A 103 -16.98 -6.59 -1.32
C LYS A 103 -17.00 -7.12 0.10
N ALA A 104 -16.27 -8.20 0.38
CA ALA A 104 -16.39 -8.90 1.66
C ALA A 104 -15.07 -9.56 2.07
N ILE A 105 -14.96 -9.84 3.36
CA ILE A 105 -13.88 -10.64 3.94
C ILE A 105 -14.45 -11.90 4.58
N LYS A 106 -13.61 -12.93 4.68
CA LYS A 106 -13.93 -14.17 5.38
C LYS A 106 -13.15 -14.25 6.69
N TYR A 107 -13.88 -14.40 7.79
CA TYR A 107 -13.33 -14.72 9.10
C TYR A 107 -14.30 -15.60 9.88
N ALA A 108 -13.81 -16.36 10.83
CA ALA A 108 -14.61 -17.34 11.59
C ALA A 108 -15.47 -18.24 10.67
N ASP A 109 -14.90 -18.63 9.50
CA ASP A 109 -15.52 -19.47 8.46
C ASP A 109 -16.77 -18.88 7.77
N GLU A 110 -17.05 -17.60 7.97
CA GLU A 110 -18.17 -16.88 7.36
C GLU A 110 -17.71 -15.66 6.59
N TRP A 111 -18.46 -15.26 5.54
CA TRP A 111 -18.25 -14.05 4.77
C TRP A 111 -19.04 -12.89 5.36
N GLU A 112 -18.37 -11.75 5.56
CA GLU A 112 -18.99 -10.52 6.03
C GLU A 112 -18.63 -9.35 5.12
N GLN A 113 -19.58 -8.45 4.86
CA GLN A 113 -19.35 -7.25 4.04
C GLN A 113 -18.47 -6.25 4.77
N TYR A 114 -17.68 -5.49 4.00
CA TYR A 114 -16.77 -4.47 4.57
C TYR A 114 -17.50 -3.37 5.35
N ASP A 115 -18.74 -3.06 4.99
CA ASP A 115 -19.59 -2.05 5.63
C ASP A 115 -20.44 -2.57 6.78
N TYR A 116 -20.20 -3.83 7.20
CA TYR A 116 -20.89 -4.37 8.37
C TYR A 116 -20.61 -3.52 9.61
N GLU A 117 -21.67 -3.06 10.25
CA GLU A 117 -21.62 -2.04 11.33
C GLU A 117 -20.82 -2.45 12.57
N ASN A 118 -20.60 -3.73 12.78
CA ASN A 118 -19.85 -4.27 13.92
C ASN A 118 -18.42 -4.68 13.59
N LEU A 119 -17.99 -4.48 12.34
CA LEU A 119 -16.67 -4.85 11.85
C LEU A 119 -15.73 -3.65 11.84
N TYR A 120 -14.56 -3.81 12.42
CA TYR A 120 -13.51 -2.79 12.49
C TYR A 120 -12.16 -3.39 12.08
N PHE A 121 -11.33 -2.59 11.41
CA PHE A 121 -10.03 -3.03 10.89
C PHE A 121 -8.86 -2.67 11.83
N THR A 122 -9.10 -1.82 12.82
CA THR A 122 -8.12 -1.51 13.86
C THR A 122 -8.74 -1.69 15.24
N ARG A 123 -7.88 -2.03 16.22
CA ARG A 123 -8.32 -2.18 17.62
C ARG A 123 -8.85 -0.85 18.17
N GLU A 124 -8.19 0.26 17.85
CA GLU A 124 -8.54 1.60 18.31
C GLU A 124 -9.95 2.01 17.88
N GLU A 125 -10.29 1.75 16.62
CA GLU A 125 -11.65 2.01 16.10
C GLU A 125 -12.70 1.16 16.82
N ALA A 126 -12.41 -0.12 17.02
CA ALA A 126 -13.30 -1.04 17.73
C ALA A 126 -13.52 -0.63 19.18
N GLU A 127 -12.45 -0.26 19.89
CA GLU A 127 -12.52 0.21 21.28
C GLU A 127 -13.33 1.50 21.43
N ALA A 128 -13.12 2.47 20.52
CA ALA A 128 -13.88 3.72 20.49
C ALA A 128 -15.37 3.47 20.23
N ALA A 129 -15.69 2.59 19.28
CA ALA A 129 -17.07 2.22 18.98
C ALA A 129 -17.73 1.44 20.14
N LEU A 130 -16.98 0.56 20.80
CA LEU A 130 -17.45 -0.17 21.96
C LEU A 130 -17.80 0.77 23.14
N GLU A 131 -16.92 1.74 23.42
CA GLU A 131 -17.16 2.73 24.46
C GLU A 131 -18.41 3.57 24.17
N LYS A 132 -18.56 4.05 22.94
CA LYS A 132 -19.75 4.77 22.50
C LYS A 132 -21.01 3.93 22.66
N ARG A 133 -20.98 2.68 22.23
CA ARG A 133 -22.13 1.75 22.32
C ARG A 133 -22.53 1.49 23.76
N ARG A 134 -21.57 1.34 24.67
CA ARG A 134 -21.83 1.20 26.11
C ARG A 134 -22.51 2.43 26.69
N LYS A 135 -22.03 3.62 26.36
CA LYS A 135 -22.65 4.88 26.80
C LYS A 135 -24.08 5.04 26.29
N ASP A 136 -24.32 4.74 25.01
CA ASP A 136 -25.63 4.85 24.37
C ASP A 136 -26.65 3.87 24.98
N ASN A 137 -26.19 2.75 25.53
CA ASN A 137 -27.03 1.73 26.18
C ASN A 137 -27.03 1.82 27.72
N GLY A 138 -26.41 2.83 28.29
CA GLY A 138 -26.44 3.06 29.75
C GLY A 138 -25.50 2.15 30.57
N PHE A 139 -24.46 1.61 29.93
CA PHE A 139 -23.46 0.75 30.59
C PHE A 139 -22.21 1.52 31.03
#